data_e25d822452e84f037919be7b30f8e07a
#
_entry.id   e25d822452e84f037919be7b30f8e07a
#
_cell.length_a   1.000
_cell.length_b   1.000
_cell.length_c   1.000
_cell.angle_alpha   90.00
_cell.angle_beta   90.00
_cell.angle_gamma   90.00
#
_symmetry.space_group_name_H-M   'P 1'
#
loop_
_entity.id
_entity.type
_entity.pdbx_description
1 polymer ?
#
loop_
_entity_poly.entity_id
_entity_poly.type
_entity_poly.pdbx_seq_one_letter_code
_entity_poly.pdbx_strand_id
1 'polypeptide(L)'
;MGKKEKKDRLKKQHKRKAAEDLEESAKRFDDDYEENQAEAPLSDQEEEEVATPPKEKKRKMSIDGSEKKEKKSKKKKKKRRDSDADQAEEEEPVEAVSSVKKGFFSDDSFSTLPLTEDTQTALTSMGYDKMTKIQAKSIPHLLKGRDLIGAAQTGSGKTLAFLIPIVEVLRKARFHTRNGTGAMILSPTRELAMQIYGVCKELLSDKSTLTYGLIMGGANRKTEAERLRKGVNIIIATPGRLLDHLQNSPGFVVRNLLVFCMDEADRILEIGFEDDLRAIVKMLPKERQTMLFSATQTKQIEDLARLSINPKTAVYVEVESENKEATVENLEQGYVTCPSDKRFLLLFTFLKKNKNKKIMVFLSSCNSVKFHAELLNYIDIPVLDIHGRQKQVKRTTTFFQFQKAKTATLLCTDVAARGLDIPEVDWIIQFDPPDDPREYIHRVGRTARGATGSGRALMFLTPQETGFLRYLQAKAKVTLNEYEFPTSKIANVQSQLQSLIEKNYYLNKTAREAYRSYLLAYASHSQRDIFDVHELDLQAVGKAFGFTSPPRVDLAFSARGNKRNAKSMTNKQKNKHQGGTSGHSFSASNPFGKRENSDKRQFTY
;
A
#
# COMPACT_ATOMS: atom_id res chain seq x y z
N MET A 1 38.37 -12.88 -26.95
CA MET A 1 36.91 -12.82 -27.12
C MET A 1 36.17 -13.92 -26.35
N GLY A 2 36.24 -14.11 -25.11
CA GLY A 2 35.66 -15.32 -24.48
C GLY A 2 35.10 -15.13 -23.06
N LYS A 3 35.60 -14.20 -22.29
CA LYS A 3 35.15 -14.10 -20.88
C LYS A 3 33.98 -13.11 -20.66
N LYS A 4 33.84 -12.09 -21.48
CA LYS A 4 32.79 -11.06 -21.38
C LYS A 4 31.46 -11.57 -21.93
N GLU A 5 31.49 -12.25 -23.08
CA GLU A 5 30.30 -12.89 -23.69
C GLU A 5 29.74 -14.03 -22.82
N LYS A 6 30.61 -14.82 -22.19
CA LYS A 6 30.18 -15.90 -21.27
C LYS A 6 29.51 -15.34 -20.01
N LYS A 7 29.98 -14.19 -19.51
CA LYS A 7 29.40 -13.49 -18.35
C LYS A 7 28.05 -12.84 -18.68
N ASP A 8 27.89 -12.34 -19.90
CA ASP A 8 26.62 -11.76 -20.36
C ASP A 8 25.58 -12.83 -20.71
N ARG A 9 25.99 -13.98 -21.23
CA ARG A 9 25.13 -15.17 -21.41
C ARG A 9 24.65 -15.73 -20.07
N LEU A 10 25.56 -15.86 -19.08
CA LEU A 10 25.18 -16.29 -17.73
C LEU A 10 24.22 -15.30 -17.05
N LYS A 11 24.46 -13.99 -17.17
CA LYS A 11 23.52 -12.97 -16.65
C LYS A 11 22.15 -13.03 -17.33
N LYS A 12 22.12 -13.32 -18.63
CA LYS A 12 20.87 -13.46 -19.39
C LYS A 12 20.12 -14.75 -19.02
N GLN A 13 20.85 -15.84 -18.74
CA GLN A 13 20.27 -17.09 -18.24
C GLN A 13 19.75 -16.94 -16.79
N HIS A 14 20.49 -16.28 -15.88
CA HIS A 14 20.00 -16.01 -14.54
C HIS A 14 18.79 -15.07 -14.53
N LYS A 15 18.73 -14.08 -15.44
CA LYS A 15 17.53 -13.23 -15.57
C LYS A 15 16.32 -13.99 -16.14
N ARG A 16 16.54 -14.91 -17.08
CA ARG A 16 15.46 -15.78 -17.58
C ARG A 16 14.96 -16.73 -16.51
N LYS A 17 15.87 -17.42 -15.83
CA LYS A 17 15.51 -18.34 -14.74
C LYS A 17 14.78 -17.63 -13.59
N ALA A 18 15.23 -16.43 -13.20
CA ALA A 18 14.55 -15.62 -12.20
C ALA A 18 13.17 -15.11 -12.67
N ALA A 19 12.97 -14.90 -13.97
CA ALA A 19 11.67 -14.55 -14.54
C ALA A 19 10.73 -15.78 -14.62
N GLU A 20 11.27 -16.93 -14.97
CA GLU A 20 10.55 -18.22 -14.99
C GLU A 20 10.17 -18.67 -13.59
N ASP A 21 11.06 -18.55 -12.60
CA ASP A 21 10.78 -18.83 -11.17
C ASP A 21 9.74 -17.84 -10.58
N LEU A 22 9.68 -16.60 -11.09
CA LEU A 22 8.66 -15.60 -10.72
C LEU A 22 7.30 -15.92 -11.39
N GLU A 23 7.31 -16.34 -12.65
CA GLU A 23 6.12 -16.77 -13.37
C GLU A 23 5.56 -18.09 -12.80
N GLU A 24 6.43 -19.01 -12.41
CA GLU A 24 6.07 -20.27 -11.78
C GLU A 24 5.55 -20.07 -10.34
N SER A 25 6.13 -19.14 -9.57
CA SER A 25 5.59 -18.80 -8.24
C SER A 25 4.29 -17.98 -8.30
N ALA A 26 4.09 -17.18 -9.36
CA ALA A 26 2.81 -16.52 -9.63
C ALA A 26 1.77 -17.54 -10.12
N LYS A 27 2.16 -18.49 -10.97
CA LYS A 27 1.31 -19.62 -11.39
C LYS A 27 0.96 -20.54 -10.22
N ARG A 28 1.89 -20.89 -9.34
CA ARG A 28 1.57 -21.68 -8.13
C ARG A 28 0.61 -20.95 -7.20
N PHE A 29 0.66 -19.62 -7.16
CA PHE A 29 -0.32 -18.83 -6.40
C PHE A 29 -1.68 -18.74 -7.11
N ASP A 30 -1.66 -18.72 -8.46
CA ASP A 30 -2.87 -18.80 -9.29
C ASP A 30 -3.36 -20.26 -9.39
N ASP A 31 -2.48 -21.26 -9.44
CA ASP A 31 -2.81 -22.69 -9.46
C ASP A 31 -3.33 -23.16 -8.10
N ASP A 32 -2.75 -22.76 -6.96
CA ASP A 32 -3.36 -22.90 -5.62
C ASP A 32 -4.69 -22.11 -5.53
N TYR A 33 -4.89 -21.10 -6.39
CA TYR A 33 -6.12 -20.33 -6.51
C TYR A 33 -7.07 -20.93 -7.55
N GLU A 34 -6.57 -21.59 -8.63
CA GLU A 34 -7.31 -22.22 -9.73
C GLU A 34 -7.49 -23.74 -9.59
N GLU A 35 -6.57 -24.48 -8.96
CA GLU A 35 -6.75 -25.92 -8.66
C GLU A 35 -7.95 -26.19 -7.75
N ASN A 36 -8.41 -25.13 -7.05
CA ASN A 36 -9.70 -25.13 -6.35
C ASN A 36 -10.89 -24.68 -7.23
N GLN A 37 -10.71 -24.45 -8.55
CA GLN A 37 -11.81 -24.11 -9.46
C GLN A 37 -12.21 -25.25 -10.42
N ALA A 38 -11.46 -26.35 -10.50
CA ALA A 38 -11.62 -27.39 -11.50
C ALA A 38 -12.40 -28.62 -11.05
N GLU A 39 -13.46 -28.47 -10.26
CA GLU A 39 -14.48 -29.52 -10.12
C GLU A 39 -15.89 -28.93 -9.97
N ALA A 40 -16.53 -28.60 -11.09
CA ALA A 40 -18.00 -28.58 -11.21
C ALA A 40 -18.41 -28.53 -12.69
N PRO A 41 -19.43 -29.32 -13.10
CA PRO A 41 -19.79 -29.51 -14.50
C PRO A 41 -20.58 -28.35 -15.09
N LEU A 42 -20.37 -28.16 -16.39
CA LEU A 42 -21.07 -27.22 -17.28
C LEU A 42 -22.57 -27.55 -17.40
N SER A 43 -23.43 -26.55 -17.28
CA SER A 43 -24.76 -26.57 -17.91
C SER A 43 -25.12 -25.17 -18.41
N ASP A 44 -25.25 -25.11 -19.73
CA ASP A 44 -26.10 -24.34 -20.62
C ASP A 44 -26.17 -22.78 -20.56
N GLN A 45 -25.57 -22.21 -21.54
CA GLN A 45 -26.02 -21.39 -22.70
C GLN A 45 -27.04 -20.26 -22.42
N GLU A 46 -26.58 -19.05 -22.75
CA GLU A 46 -27.30 -18.16 -23.67
C GLU A 46 -26.32 -17.15 -24.28
N GLU A 47 -26.32 -17.11 -25.63
CA GLU A 47 -25.49 -16.28 -26.50
C GLU A 47 -26.08 -14.88 -26.60
N GLU A 48 -25.25 -13.84 -26.49
CA GLU A 48 -25.51 -12.54 -27.10
C GLU A 48 -24.33 -12.13 -27.98
N GLU A 49 -24.62 -12.06 -29.29
CA GLU A 49 -23.73 -11.58 -30.34
C GLU A 49 -23.42 -10.09 -30.16
N VAL A 50 -22.14 -9.73 -30.16
CA VAL A 50 -21.71 -8.37 -30.50
C VAL A 50 -20.56 -8.43 -31.52
N ALA A 51 -20.82 -7.81 -32.63
CA ALA A 51 -20.05 -7.76 -33.86
C ALA A 51 -18.61 -7.27 -33.71
N THR A 52 -17.70 -7.98 -34.38
CA THR A 52 -16.31 -7.57 -34.62
C THR A 52 -16.15 -6.86 -35.97
N PRO A 53 -15.33 -5.80 -36.09
CA PRO A 53 -14.94 -5.26 -37.39
C PRO A 53 -13.69 -5.94 -37.96
N PRO A 54 -13.44 -5.86 -39.28
CA PRO A 54 -12.66 -6.83 -40.05
C PRO A 54 -11.14 -6.58 -40.03
N LYS A 55 -10.40 -7.68 -40.21
CA LYS A 55 -8.95 -7.74 -40.34
C LYS A 55 -8.49 -7.23 -41.73
N GLU A 56 -7.60 -6.25 -41.75
CA GLU A 56 -6.83 -5.89 -42.94
C GLU A 56 -5.60 -6.78 -43.15
N LYS A 57 -5.47 -7.24 -44.38
CA LYS A 57 -4.39 -8.08 -44.87
C LYS A 57 -3.10 -7.29 -45.12
N LYS A 58 -2.00 -7.68 -44.54
CA LYS A 58 -0.66 -7.21 -44.93
C LYS A 58 -0.20 -7.88 -46.19
N ARG A 59 0.01 -7.07 -47.24
CA ARG A 59 0.77 -7.44 -48.45
C ARG A 59 2.27 -7.39 -48.16
N LYS A 60 2.96 -8.47 -48.44
CA LYS A 60 4.42 -8.55 -48.59
C LYS A 60 4.83 -7.89 -49.92
N MET A 61 5.80 -7.00 -49.88
CA MET A 61 6.66 -6.70 -51.04
C MET A 61 8.11 -6.93 -50.65
N SER A 62 8.71 -7.84 -51.36
CA SER A 62 10.14 -8.12 -51.47
C SER A 62 10.76 -7.15 -52.45
N ILE A 63 11.88 -6.57 -52.16
CA ILE A 63 12.85 -6.07 -53.16
C ILE A 63 14.25 -6.35 -52.63
N ASP A 64 14.97 -7.00 -53.49
CA ASP A 64 16.30 -7.54 -53.52
C ASP A 64 17.34 -6.46 -53.82
N GLY A 65 18.61 -6.70 -53.47
CA GLY A 65 19.68 -6.10 -54.27
C GLY A 65 20.86 -5.45 -53.53
N SER A 66 21.87 -6.27 -53.28
CA SER A 66 23.28 -6.11 -53.63
C SER A 66 24.14 -5.00 -53.02
N GLU A 67 25.17 -5.46 -52.35
CA GLU A 67 26.61 -5.38 -52.64
C GLU A 67 27.31 -4.02 -52.47
N LYS A 68 28.31 -3.99 -51.72
CA LYS A 68 29.77 -4.15 -51.80
C LYS A 68 30.55 -3.16 -50.91
N LYS A 69 31.49 -3.75 -50.16
CA LYS A 69 32.95 -3.51 -50.08
C LYS A 69 33.40 -2.07 -49.80
N GLU A 70 34.32 -1.81 -49.00
CA GLU A 70 35.67 -2.19 -48.53
C GLU A 70 36.29 -0.92 -47.90
N LYS A 71 37.10 -0.97 -47.03
CA LYS A 71 38.50 -1.11 -46.68
C LYS A 71 38.96 -0.17 -45.54
N LYS A 72 39.65 -0.76 -44.58
CA LYS A 72 41.00 -0.55 -44.05
C LYS A 72 41.55 0.86 -43.92
N SER A 73 42.05 1.20 -42.70
CA SER A 73 43.49 1.34 -42.33
C SER A 73 43.63 1.89 -40.93
N LYS A 74 44.28 1.22 -40.03
CA LYS A 74 45.70 1.19 -39.61
C LYS A 74 46.21 2.45 -38.89
N LYS A 75 46.64 2.17 -37.63
CA LYS A 75 47.87 2.57 -36.91
C LYS A 75 48.01 4.03 -36.41
N LYS A 76 48.34 4.29 -35.17
CA LYS A 76 49.64 4.04 -34.53
C LYS A 76 49.63 4.43 -33.04
N LYS A 77 50.43 3.69 -32.29
CA LYS A 77 50.94 3.88 -30.94
C LYS A 77 51.55 5.28 -30.67
N LYS A 78 51.42 5.76 -29.41
CA LYS A 78 52.59 6.28 -28.70
C LYS A 78 52.40 6.13 -27.17
N LYS A 79 53.38 5.47 -26.58
CA LYS A 79 53.71 5.39 -25.17
C LYS A 79 54.14 6.77 -24.64
N ARG A 80 53.78 7.10 -23.40
CA ARG A 80 54.74 7.69 -22.46
C ARG A 80 54.35 7.20 -21.05
N ARG A 81 55.37 6.70 -20.40
CA ARG A 81 55.51 6.43 -18.97
C ARG A 81 55.61 7.77 -18.26
N ASP A 82 55.04 7.86 -17.07
CA ASP A 82 55.85 8.15 -15.89
C ASP A 82 55.08 7.76 -14.63
N SER A 83 55.86 7.22 -13.77
CA SER A 83 55.72 6.70 -12.44
C SER A 83 55.18 7.74 -11.46
N ASP A 84 54.30 7.28 -10.52
CA ASP A 84 54.54 7.52 -9.11
C ASP A 84 53.71 6.57 -8.23
N ALA A 85 54.47 5.91 -7.44
CA ALA A 85 54.32 5.28 -6.13
C ALA A 85 52.96 4.84 -5.61
N ASP A 86 52.87 3.51 -5.41
CA ASP A 86 52.06 2.77 -4.50
C ASP A 86 52.07 3.35 -3.08
N GLN A 87 50.89 3.57 -2.52
CA GLN A 87 50.63 3.30 -1.12
C GLN A 87 49.41 2.39 -1.08
N ALA A 88 49.67 1.12 -0.88
CA ALA A 88 48.68 0.13 -0.48
C ALA A 88 48.29 0.41 0.98
N GLU A 89 47.12 0.94 1.20
CA GLU A 89 46.45 0.82 2.50
C GLU A 89 45.84 -0.58 2.59
N GLU A 90 46.40 -1.40 3.49
CA GLU A 90 45.86 -2.67 3.90
C GLU A 90 44.48 -2.40 4.54
N GLU A 91 43.40 -2.80 3.86
CA GLU A 91 42.08 -2.90 4.46
C GLU A 91 42.10 -4.06 5.46
N GLU A 92 42.15 -3.74 6.75
CA GLU A 92 41.80 -4.68 7.82
C GLU A 92 40.35 -5.16 7.61
N PRO A 93 40.05 -6.45 7.87
CA PRO A 93 38.70 -6.96 7.76
C PRO A 93 37.83 -6.31 8.83
N VAL A 94 36.95 -5.40 8.43
CA VAL A 94 35.92 -4.85 9.30
C VAL A 94 34.98 -6.01 9.68
N GLU A 95 35.15 -6.54 10.88
CA GLU A 95 34.17 -7.38 11.53
C GLU A 95 32.83 -6.62 11.53
N ALA A 96 31.86 -7.15 10.79
CA ALA A 96 30.48 -6.70 10.83
C ALA A 96 29.89 -7.01 12.21
N VAL A 97 30.14 -6.15 13.17
CA VAL A 97 29.43 -6.16 14.44
C VAL A 97 28.00 -5.72 14.14
N SER A 98 27.11 -6.70 14.00
CA SER A 98 25.68 -6.48 13.92
C SER A 98 25.22 -5.80 15.21
N SER A 99 25.07 -4.49 15.18
CA SER A 99 24.46 -3.72 16.27
C SER A 99 22.97 -4.04 16.32
N VAL A 100 22.63 -5.12 17.04
CA VAL A 100 21.24 -5.45 17.38
C VAL A 100 20.66 -4.27 18.17
N LYS A 101 19.52 -3.73 17.76
CA LYS A 101 18.83 -2.64 18.47
C LYS A 101 18.63 -3.06 19.93
N LYS A 102 19.34 -2.43 20.87
CA LYS A 102 19.03 -2.53 22.29
C LYS A 102 17.58 -2.06 22.46
N GLY A 103 16.69 -2.96 22.91
CA GLY A 103 15.31 -2.63 23.25
C GLY A 103 14.21 -3.07 22.26
N PHE A 104 14.52 -3.62 21.08
CA PHE A 104 13.50 -4.17 20.17
C PHE A 104 12.99 -5.55 20.60
N PHE A 105 13.93 -6.43 20.95
CA PHE A 105 13.61 -7.73 21.53
C PHE A 105 13.48 -7.64 23.06
N SER A 106 12.65 -8.51 23.62
CA SER A 106 12.67 -8.86 25.04
C SER A 106 13.80 -9.87 25.28
N ASP A 107 14.21 -10.02 26.50
CA ASP A 107 15.12 -11.11 26.90
C ASP A 107 14.42 -12.48 26.91
N ASP A 108 13.09 -12.48 26.81
CA ASP A 108 12.27 -13.68 26.85
C ASP A 108 12.29 -14.42 25.50
N SER A 109 12.45 -15.75 25.57
CA SER A 109 12.34 -16.64 24.41
C SER A 109 10.92 -17.20 24.27
N PHE A 110 10.51 -17.56 23.04
CA PHE A 110 9.27 -18.29 22.81
C PHE A 110 9.23 -19.66 23.53
N SER A 111 10.37 -20.26 23.80
CA SER A 111 10.49 -21.53 24.53
C SER A 111 10.01 -21.45 26.00
N THR A 112 9.91 -20.25 26.57
CA THR A 112 9.39 -20.03 27.93
C THR A 112 7.86 -20.06 28.01
N LEU A 113 7.18 -19.99 26.85
CA LEU A 113 5.73 -19.97 26.78
C LEU A 113 5.18 -21.42 26.72
N PRO A 114 3.99 -21.66 27.29
CA PRO A 114 3.33 -22.96 27.23
C PRO A 114 2.64 -23.16 25.86
N LEU A 115 3.46 -23.30 24.82
CA LEU A 115 3.03 -23.52 23.44
C LEU A 115 3.09 -25.02 23.10
N THR A 116 2.28 -25.42 22.12
CA THR A 116 2.36 -26.79 21.56
C THR A 116 3.66 -26.98 20.80
N GLU A 117 4.16 -28.24 20.74
CA GLU A 117 5.38 -28.60 20.00
C GLU A 117 5.33 -28.13 18.53
N ASP A 118 4.19 -28.28 17.87
CA ASP A 118 3.99 -27.83 16.50
C ASP A 118 4.22 -26.33 16.34
N THR A 119 3.71 -25.52 17.30
CA THR A 119 3.89 -24.06 17.26
C THR A 119 5.34 -23.69 17.51
N GLN A 120 6.01 -24.34 18.47
CA GLN A 120 7.43 -24.10 18.75
C GLN A 120 8.31 -24.48 17.55
N THR A 121 8.06 -25.63 16.94
CA THR A 121 8.76 -26.08 15.74
C THR A 121 8.56 -25.11 14.57
N ALA A 122 7.35 -24.62 14.36
CA ALA A 122 7.05 -23.63 13.33
C ALA A 122 7.82 -22.33 13.57
N LEU A 123 7.82 -21.80 14.80
CA LEU A 123 8.55 -20.57 15.15
C LEU A 123 10.05 -20.72 14.92
N THR A 124 10.63 -21.85 15.31
CA THR A 124 12.05 -22.17 15.08
C THR A 124 12.37 -22.24 13.58
N SER A 125 11.50 -22.89 12.78
CA SER A 125 11.68 -22.99 11.33
C SER A 125 11.56 -21.63 10.62
N MET A 126 10.77 -20.69 11.19
CA MET A 126 10.64 -19.32 10.73
C MET A 126 11.81 -18.42 11.21
N GLY A 127 12.74 -18.94 12.03
CA GLY A 127 13.89 -18.20 12.56
C GLY A 127 13.58 -17.24 13.70
N TYR A 128 12.50 -17.49 14.45
CA TYR A 128 12.10 -16.66 15.59
C TYR A 128 12.44 -17.34 16.92
N ASP A 129 13.52 -16.93 17.56
CA ASP A 129 13.94 -17.46 18.88
C ASP A 129 13.49 -16.56 20.03
N LYS A 130 13.62 -15.24 19.87
CA LYS A 130 13.30 -14.24 20.89
C LYS A 130 12.03 -13.48 20.57
N MET A 131 11.26 -13.18 21.60
CA MET A 131 10.07 -12.36 21.49
C MET A 131 10.39 -10.86 21.33
N THR A 132 9.59 -10.15 20.58
CA THR A 132 9.58 -8.69 20.65
C THR A 132 8.87 -8.20 21.91
N LYS A 133 9.09 -6.95 22.33
CA LYS A 133 8.47 -6.38 23.53
C LYS A 133 6.93 -6.52 23.54
N ILE A 134 6.25 -6.29 22.38
CA ILE A 134 4.80 -6.46 22.30
C ILE A 134 4.38 -7.92 22.45
N GLN A 135 5.14 -8.85 21.88
CA GLN A 135 4.87 -10.28 22.00
C GLN A 135 5.01 -10.76 23.45
N ALA A 136 6.13 -10.43 24.11
CA ALA A 136 6.38 -10.79 25.50
C ALA A 136 5.32 -10.25 26.47
N LYS A 137 4.86 -9.01 26.24
CA LYS A 137 3.82 -8.39 27.07
C LYS A 137 2.41 -8.89 26.77
N SER A 138 2.09 -9.30 25.53
CA SER A 138 0.70 -9.64 25.14
C SER A 138 0.41 -11.13 25.14
N ILE A 139 1.30 -11.98 24.62
CA ILE A 139 1.03 -13.43 24.45
C ILE A 139 0.64 -14.12 25.77
N PRO A 140 1.33 -13.90 26.91
CA PRO A 140 0.96 -14.57 28.17
C PRO A 140 -0.46 -14.23 28.65
N HIS A 141 -0.93 -13.02 28.41
CA HIS A 141 -2.31 -12.61 28.75
C HIS A 141 -3.33 -13.25 27.81
N LEU A 142 -3.02 -13.28 26.52
CA LEU A 142 -3.89 -13.85 25.49
C LEU A 142 -4.05 -15.36 25.62
N LEU A 143 -2.98 -16.08 25.99
CA LEU A 143 -3.03 -17.53 26.28
C LEU A 143 -3.89 -17.87 27.50
N LYS A 144 -4.10 -16.90 28.42
CA LYS A 144 -5.01 -17.02 29.58
C LYS A 144 -6.46 -16.66 29.22
N GLY A 145 -6.77 -16.39 27.94
CA GLY A 145 -8.12 -16.07 27.48
C GLY A 145 -8.58 -14.64 27.80
N ARG A 146 -7.67 -13.71 28.17
CA ARG A 146 -8.02 -12.33 28.46
C ARG A 146 -8.18 -11.53 27.16
N ASP A 147 -9.11 -10.58 27.16
CA ASP A 147 -9.18 -9.57 26.11
C ASP A 147 -7.98 -8.63 26.18
N LEU A 148 -7.58 -8.08 25.04
CA LEU A 148 -6.39 -7.23 25.00
C LEU A 148 -6.55 -6.03 24.06
N ILE A 149 -6.10 -4.87 24.54
CA ILE A 149 -5.84 -3.68 23.72
C ILE A 149 -4.33 -3.51 23.65
N GLY A 150 -3.75 -3.73 22.47
CA GLY A 150 -2.31 -3.62 22.22
C GLY A 150 -1.97 -2.34 21.47
N ALA A 151 -1.30 -1.41 22.17
CA ALA A 151 -0.75 -0.19 21.56
C ALA A 151 0.71 -0.42 21.17
N ALA A 152 0.99 -0.52 19.87
CA ALA A 152 2.34 -0.72 19.38
C ALA A 152 2.50 -0.24 17.92
N GLN A 153 3.67 0.27 17.60
CA GLN A 153 4.02 0.76 16.26
C GLN A 153 3.96 -0.34 15.19
N THR A 154 3.87 0.06 13.92
CA THR A 154 3.98 -0.88 12.81
C THR A 154 5.38 -1.51 12.77
N GLY A 155 5.46 -2.81 12.43
CA GLY A 155 6.74 -3.55 12.41
C GLY A 155 7.23 -4.03 13.79
N SER A 156 6.46 -3.85 14.87
CA SER A 156 6.81 -4.31 16.22
C SER A 156 6.59 -5.81 16.47
N GLY A 157 6.11 -6.58 15.48
CA GLY A 157 5.84 -8.01 15.62
C GLY A 157 4.42 -8.38 16.08
N LYS A 158 3.43 -7.46 15.94
CA LYS A 158 2.03 -7.68 16.33
C LYS A 158 1.41 -8.93 15.71
N THR A 159 1.74 -9.25 14.47
CA THR A 159 1.15 -10.38 13.73
C THR A 159 1.30 -11.71 14.48
N LEU A 160 2.50 -12.03 14.95
CA LEU A 160 2.72 -13.22 15.77
C LEU A 160 2.14 -13.07 17.19
N ALA A 161 2.08 -11.84 17.71
CA ALA A 161 1.50 -11.59 19.03
C ALA A 161 0.02 -12.01 19.12
N PHE A 162 -0.74 -11.94 18.02
CA PHE A 162 -2.12 -12.45 17.99
C PHE A 162 -2.27 -13.81 17.32
N LEU A 163 -1.48 -14.16 16.29
CA LEU A 163 -1.62 -15.46 15.61
C LEU A 163 -1.26 -16.63 16.52
N ILE A 164 -0.19 -16.53 17.32
CA ILE A 164 0.21 -17.59 18.24
C ILE A 164 -0.91 -17.94 19.23
N PRO A 165 -1.48 -17.00 20.00
CA PRO A 165 -2.59 -17.30 20.89
C PRO A 165 -3.84 -17.82 20.16
N ILE A 166 -4.16 -17.31 18.97
CA ILE A 166 -5.29 -17.79 18.15
C ILE A 166 -5.11 -19.28 17.84
N VAL A 167 -3.93 -19.68 17.34
CA VAL A 167 -3.64 -21.07 16.99
C VAL A 167 -3.71 -21.97 18.23
N GLU A 168 -3.10 -21.55 19.34
CA GLU A 168 -3.08 -22.31 20.58
C GLU A 168 -4.48 -22.49 21.18
N VAL A 169 -5.32 -21.45 21.18
CA VAL A 169 -6.72 -21.53 21.66
C VAL A 169 -7.53 -22.52 20.83
N LEU A 170 -7.39 -22.49 19.50
CA LEU A 170 -8.10 -23.43 18.62
C LEU A 170 -7.58 -24.87 18.75
N ARG A 171 -6.29 -25.08 18.92
CA ARG A 171 -5.71 -26.39 19.17
C ARG A 171 -6.19 -26.95 20.51
N LYS A 172 -6.14 -26.16 21.57
CA LYS A 172 -6.64 -26.53 22.90
C LYS A 172 -8.13 -26.90 22.88
N ALA A 173 -8.93 -26.17 22.10
CA ALA A 173 -10.35 -26.43 21.89
C ALA A 173 -10.60 -27.62 20.94
N ARG A 174 -9.56 -28.25 20.38
CA ARG A 174 -9.66 -29.32 19.37
C ARG A 174 -10.59 -28.95 18.22
N PHE A 175 -10.38 -27.73 17.69
CA PHE A 175 -11.24 -27.18 16.65
C PHE A 175 -11.06 -27.94 15.33
N HIS A 176 -12.14 -28.25 14.65
CA HIS A 176 -12.15 -28.96 13.38
C HIS A 176 -12.98 -28.20 12.34
N THR A 177 -12.84 -28.54 11.07
CA THR A 177 -13.59 -27.95 9.96
C THR A 177 -15.11 -27.94 10.19
N ARG A 178 -15.67 -29.02 10.74
CA ARG A 178 -17.10 -29.15 11.08
C ARG A 178 -17.62 -28.14 12.11
N ASN A 179 -16.71 -27.55 12.90
CA ASN A 179 -17.08 -26.53 13.90
C ASN A 179 -17.32 -25.16 13.26
N GLY A 180 -16.96 -25.00 11.97
CA GLY A 180 -17.01 -23.73 11.27
C GLY A 180 -15.84 -22.80 11.65
N THR A 181 -16.13 -21.52 11.88
CA THR A 181 -15.12 -20.52 12.18
C THR A 181 -14.91 -20.33 13.67
N GLY A 182 -13.67 -20.54 14.12
CA GLY A 182 -13.23 -20.36 15.50
C GLY A 182 -12.48 -19.07 15.75
N ALA A 183 -11.86 -18.50 14.72
CA ALA A 183 -11.18 -17.22 14.82
C ALA A 183 -11.41 -16.33 13.59
N MET A 184 -11.55 -15.03 13.82
CA MET A 184 -11.63 -14.01 12.77
C MET A 184 -10.63 -12.92 13.02
N ILE A 185 -9.89 -12.56 11.98
CA ILE A 185 -8.88 -11.48 11.99
C ILE A 185 -9.30 -10.44 10.97
N LEU A 186 -9.60 -9.23 11.41
CA LEU A 186 -9.89 -8.09 10.54
C LEU A 186 -8.64 -7.27 10.27
N SER A 187 -8.47 -6.92 9.01
CA SER A 187 -7.40 -6.05 8.53
C SER A 187 -7.96 -4.94 7.64
N PRO A 188 -7.45 -3.70 7.71
CA PRO A 188 -7.97 -2.56 6.94
C PRO A 188 -7.79 -2.71 5.43
N THR A 189 -6.73 -3.39 5.00
CA THR A 189 -6.36 -3.49 3.59
C THR A 189 -6.21 -4.94 3.14
N ARG A 190 -6.42 -5.16 1.83
CA ARG A 190 -6.31 -6.50 1.23
C ARG A 190 -4.88 -7.02 1.29
N GLU A 191 -3.93 -6.12 1.10
CA GLU A 191 -2.51 -6.42 1.11
C GLU A 191 -2.03 -6.88 2.50
N LEU A 192 -2.44 -6.18 3.57
CA LEU A 192 -2.14 -6.61 4.94
C LEU A 192 -2.83 -7.93 5.27
N ALA A 193 -4.08 -8.12 4.85
CA ALA A 193 -4.77 -9.40 5.02
C ALA A 193 -4.03 -10.56 4.35
N MET A 194 -3.46 -10.35 3.14
CA MET A 194 -2.62 -11.35 2.46
C MET A 194 -1.32 -11.64 3.21
N GLN A 195 -0.69 -10.63 3.80
CA GLN A 195 0.52 -10.84 4.60
C GLN A 195 0.25 -11.63 5.88
N ILE A 196 -0.84 -11.28 6.60
CA ILE A 196 -1.28 -12.05 7.77
C ILE A 196 -1.58 -13.50 7.38
N TYR A 197 -2.22 -13.70 6.20
CA TYR A 197 -2.49 -15.03 5.66
C TYR A 197 -1.20 -15.81 5.37
N GLY A 198 -0.16 -15.17 4.81
CA GLY A 198 1.15 -15.76 4.57
C GLY A 198 1.81 -16.23 5.88
N VAL A 199 1.85 -15.37 6.89
CA VAL A 199 2.40 -15.71 8.22
C VAL A 199 1.58 -16.84 8.90
N CYS A 200 0.24 -16.81 8.75
CA CYS A 200 -0.63 -17.86 9.26
C CYS A 200 -0.35 -19.21 8.56
N LYS A 201 -0.12 -19.22 7.26
CA LYS A 201 0.27 -20.41 6.47
C LYS A 201 1.58 -20.99 6.99
N GLU A 202 2.61 -20.17 7.20
CA GLU A 202 3.90 -20.60 7.72
C GLU A 202 3.80 -21.16 9.14
N LEU A 203 3.03 -20.50 10.02
CA LEU A 203 2.83 -20.91 11.42
C LEU A 203 2.07 -22.22 11.56
N LEU A 204 1.11 -22.50 10.66
CA LEU A 204 0.27 -23.71 10.75
C LEU A 204 0.91 -24.96 10.19
N SER A 205 1.93 -24.84 9.35
CA SER A 205 2.56 -25.98 8.61
C SER A 205 1.55 -26.88 7.88
N ASP A 206 2.01 -27.70 6.95
CA ASP A 206 1.14 -28.58 6.12
C ASP A 206 0.50 -29.74 6.91
N LYS A 207 0.94 -29.98 8.15
CA LYS A 207 0.41 -31.06 9.03
C LYS A 207 -0.73 -30.60 9.94
N SER A 208 -1.09 -29.31 9.92
CA SER A 208 -2.12 -28.78 10.81
C SER A 208 -3.51 -29.25 10.41
N THR A 209 -4.33 -29.62 11.39
CA THR A 209 -5.76 -29.91 11.19
C THR A 209 -6.63 -28.66 11.10
N LEU A 210 -6.08 -27.49 11.41
CA LEU A 210 -6.79 -26.21 11.35
C LEU A 210 -6.77 -25.68 9.90
N THR A 211 -7.95 -25.33 9.42
CA THR A 211 -8.13 -24.71 8.11
C THR A 211 -8.12 -23.19 8.24
N TYR A 212 -7.53 -22.51 7.26
CA TYR A 212 -7.47 -21.06 7.23
C TYR A 212 -7.88 -20.53 5.86
N GLY A 213 -8.43 -19.33 5.82
CA GLY A 213 -8.97 -18.74 4.60
C GLY A 213 -8.85 -17.22 4.57
N LEU A 214 -8.68 -16.69 3.36
CA LEU A 214 -8.61 -15.26 3.07
C LEU A 214 -9.92 -14.82 2.42
N ILE A 215 -10.53 -13.75 2.97
CA ILE A 215 -11.80 -13.17 2.52
C ILE A 215 -11.61 -11.68 2.26
N MET A 216 -11.59 -11.28 0.99
CA MET A 216 -11.33 -9.90 0.64
C MET A 216 -12.08 -9.46 -0.61
N GLY A 217 -12.40 -8.17 -0.71
CA GLY A 217 -13.02 -7.61 -1.93
C GLY A 217 -12.13 -7.81 -3.16
N GLY A 218 -12.75 -8.09 -4.32
CA GLY A 218 -12.04 -8.32 -5.58
C GLY A 218 -11.73 -9.78 -5.89
N ALA A 219 -11.91 -10.70 -4.93
CA ALA A 219 -11.89 -12.13 -5.14
C ALA A 219 -13.28 -12.65 -5.54
N ASN A 220 -13.35 -13.88 -6.06
CA ASN A 220 -14.60 -14.50 -6.47
C ASN A 220 -15.47 -14.84 -5.23
N ARG A 221 -16.59 -14.13 -5.09
CA ARG A 221 -17.50 -14.26 -3.96
C ARG A 221 -18.11 -15.66 -3.82
N LYS A 222 -18.44 -16.31 -4.95
CA LYS A 222 -19.06 -17.65 -4.92
C LYS A 222 -18.09 -18.68 -4.36
N THR A 223 -16.85 -18.66 -4.81
CA THR A 223 -15.79 -19.56 -4.30
C THR A 223 -15.52 -19.34 -2.81
N GLU A 224 -15.48 -18.07 -2.35
CA GLU A 224 -15.35 -17.76 -0.92
C GLU A 224 -16.52 -18.33 -0.11
N ALA A 225 -17.78 -18.14 -0.59
CA ALA A 225 -18.97 -18.65 0.07
C ALA A 225 -18.99 -20.19 0.17
N GLU A 226 -18.53 -20.90 -0.85
CA GLU A 226 -18.40 -22.36 -0.86
C GLU A 226 -17.36 -22.86 0.16
N ARG A 227 -16.20 -22.17 0.23
CA ARG A 227 -15.18 -22.47 1.25
C ARG A 227 -15.72 -22.27 2.66
N LEU A 228 -16.43 -21.16 2.89
CA LEU A 228 -17.05 -20.87 4.18
C LEU A 228 -18.09 -21.94 4.58
N ARG A 229 -18.87 -22.42 3.62
CA ARG A 229 -19.84 -23.51 3.83
C ARG A 229 -19.16 -24.84 4.19
N LYS A 230 -18.00 -25.14 3.59
CA LYS A 230 -17.19 -26.32 3.92
C LYS A 230 -16.58 -26.24 5.32
N GLY A 231 -16.42 -25.03 5.86
CA GLY A 231 -15.83 -24.72 7.16
C GLY A 231 -14.38 -24.25 7.05
N VAL A 232 -14.14 -23.04 7.55
CA VAL A 232 -12.81 -22.41 7.67
C VAL A 232 -12.63 -22.01 9.12
N ASN A 233 -11.60 -22.54 9.78
CA ASN A 233 -11.40 -22.34 11.22
C ASN A 233 -10.82 -20.95 11.54
N ILE A 234 -9.89 -20.44 10.73
CA ILE A 234 -9.27 -19.13 10.89
C ILE A 234 -9.57 -18.31 9.64
N ILE A 235 -10.28 -17.21 9.80
CA ILE A 235 -10.60 -16.29 8.71
C ILE A 235 -9.77 -15.02 8.87
N ILE A 236 -9.07 -14.64 7.81
CA ILE A 236 -8.41 -13.34 7.66
C ILE A 236 -9.22 -12.55 6.64
N ALA A 237 -9.72 -11.36 7.01
CA ALA A 237 -10.68 -10.67 6.17
C ALA A 237 -10.53 -9.15 6.17
N THR A 238 -11.05 -8.52 5.09
CA THR A 238 -11.34 -7.08 5.08
C THR A 238 -12.80 -6.82 5.49
N PRO A 239 -13.12 -5.69 6.18
CA PRO A 239 -14.43 -5.48 6.82
C PRO A 239 -15.63 -5.65 5.89
N GLY A 240 -15.71 -4.91 4.79
CA GLY A 240 -16.88 -4.93 3.91
C GLY A 240 -17.17 -6.30 3.28
N ARG A 241 -16.14 -7.11 2.93
CA ARG A 241 -16.35 -8.44 2.38
C ARG A 241 -16.75 -9.45 3.46
N LEU A 242 -16.21 -9.31 4.68
CA LEU A 242 -16.65 -10.14 5.80
C LEU A 242 -18.11 -9.87 6.14
N LEU A 243 -18.51 -8.58 6.20
CA LEU A 243 -19.89 -8.20 6.45
C LEU A 243 -20.85 -8.77 5.39
N ASP A 244 -20.47 -8.66 4.11
CA ASP A 244 -21.25 -9.26 3.00
C ASP A 244 -21.45 -10.76 3.19
N HIS A 245 -20.40 -11.51 3.57
CA HIS A 245 -20.54 -12.95 3.82
C HIS A 245 -21.35 -13.27 5.08
N LEU A 246 -21.20 -12.51 6.16
CA LEU A 246 -22.01 -12.69 7.38
C LEU A 246 -23.50 -12.49 7.10
N GLN A 247 -23.84 -11.54 6.24
CA GLN A 247 -25.23 -11.22 5.88
C GLN A 247 -25.83 -12.14 4.81
N ASN A 248 -25.02 -12.53 3.81
CA ASN A 248 -25.54 -13.05 2.55
C ASN A 248 -24.99 -14.43 2.16
N SER A 249 -24.26 -15.13 3.04
CA SER A 249 -23.73 -16.47 2.72
C SER A 249 -24.36 -17.54 3.62
N PRO A 250 -25.39 -18.24 3.12
CA PRO A 250 -26.01 -19.30 3.88
C PRO A 250 -25.02 -20.44 4.15
N GLY A 251 -25.02 -20.95 5.38
CA GLY A 251 -24.11 -22.02 5.82
C GLY A 251 -22.75 -21.52 6.32
N PHE A 252 -22.53 -20.21 6.40
CA PHE A 252 -21.39 -19.65 7.11
C PHE A 252 -21.57 -19.76 8.63
N VAL A 253 -20.88 -20.72 9.25
CA VAL A 253 -21.06 -21.05 10.67
C VAL A 253 -20.10 -20.24 11.54
N VAL A 254 -20.64 -19.26 12.27
CA VAL A 254 -19.86 -18.35 13.16
C VAL A 254 -20.23 -18.51 14.64
N ARG A 255 -21.22 -19.34 14.98
CA ARG A 255 -21.72 -19.51 16.35
C ARG A 255 -20.68 -20.04 17.35
N ASN A 256 -19.64 -20.70 16.85
CA ASN A 256 -18.57 -21.28 17.64
C ASN A 256 -17.31 -20.40 17.66
N LEU A 257 -17.43 -19.12 17.31
CA LEU A 257 -16.31 -18.19 17.29
C LEU A 257 -15.74 -17.99 18.70
N LEU A 258 -14.46 -18.30 18.87
CA LEU A 258 -13.74 -18.16 20.13
C LEU A 258 -12.92 -16.87 20.20
N VAL A 259 -12.38 -16.42 19.06
CA VAL A 259 -11.47 -15.27 19.00
C VAL A 259 -11.84 -14.31 17.88
N PHE A 260 -11.89 -13.03 18.21
CA PHE A 260 -12.03 -11.93 17.25
C PHE A 260 -10.86 -10.95 17.39
N CYS A 261 -10.08 -10.78 16.34
CA CYS A 261 -8.92 -9.90 16.31
C CYS A 261 -9.12 -8.76 15.30
N MET A 262 -8.76 -7.54 15.69
CA MET A 262 -8.73 -6.36 14.83
C MET A 262 -7.30 -5.84 14.78
N ASP A 263 -6.66 -5.91 13.62
CA ASP A 263 -5.32 -5.35 13.40
C ASP A 263 -5.42 -4.01 12.67
N GLU A 264 -4.57 -3.06 13.07
CA GLU A 264 -4.62 -1.66 12.62
C GLU A 264 -6.04 -1.06 12.70
N ALA A 265 -6.66 -1.20 13.89
CA ALA A 265 -8.03 -0.76 14.11
C ALA A 265 -8.25 0.75 13.86
N ASP A 266 -7.24 1.58 14.15
CA ASP A 266 -7.22 3.00 13.79
C ASP A 266 -7.42 3.19 12.28
N ARG A 267 -6.78 2.38 11.46
CA ARG A 267 -6.92 2.45 10.01
C ARG A 267 -8.26 1.96 9.51
N ILE A 268 -8.82 0.92 10.12
CA ILE A 268 -10.19 0.46 9.78
C ILE A 268 -11.18 1.60 9.92
N LEU A 269 -11.07 2.38 11.02
CA LEU A 269 -11.95 3.52 11.29
C LEU A 269 -11.68 4.70 10.33
N GLU A 270 -10.42 5.03 10.08
CA GLU A 270 -10.05 6.13 9.16
C GLU A 270 -10.49 5.91 7.71
N ILE A 271 -10.51 4.67 7.23
CA ILE A 271 -11.04 4.33 5.89
C ILE A 271 -12.55 4.48 5.81
N GLY A 272 -13.24 4.58 6.95
CA GLY A 272 -14.69 4.74 7.04
C GLY A 272 -15.46 3.43 7.20
N PHE A 273 -14.83 2.36 7.67
CA PHE A 273 -15.48 1.08 7.95
C PHE A 273 -16.09 1.00 9.37
N GLU A 274 -16.37 2.15 10.01
CA GLU A 274 -16.93 2.16 11.36
C GLU A 274 -18.30 1.47 11.42
N ASP A 275 -19.19 1.77 10.48
CA ASP A 275 -20.54 1.17 10.43
C ASP A 275 -20.47 -0.33 10.11
N ASP A 276 -19.61 -0.74 9.16
CA ASP A 276 -19.38 -2.15 8.85
C ASP A 276 -18.87 -2.90 10.07
N LEU A 277 -17.94 -2.32 10.81
CA LEU A 277 -17.34 -2.92 11.99
C LEU A 277 -18.36 -3.07 13.13
N ARG A 278 -19.17 -2.03 13.37
CA ARG A 278 -20.29 -2.09 14.32
C ARG A 278 -21.31 -3.18 13.96
N ALA A 279 -21.62 -3.33 12.67
CA ALA A 279 -22.50 -4.37 12.18
C ALA A 279 -21.91 -5.77 12.37
N ILE A 280 -20.62 -5.96 12.04
CA ILE A 280 -19.91 -7.23 12.26
C ILE A 280 -19.96 -7.60 13.75
N VAL A 281 -19.53 -6.71 14.65
CA VAL A 281 -19.48 -6.98 16.09
C VAL A 281 -20.84 -7.41 16.65
N LYS A 282 -21.93 -6.80 16.16
CA LYS A 282 -23.33 -7.17 16.55
C LYS A 282 -23.74 -8.58 16.11
N MET A 283 -23.18 -9.09 15.00
CA MET A 283 -23.50 -10.40 14.44
C MET A 283 -22.68 -11.54 15.08
N LEU A 284 -21.57 -11.21 15.74
CA LEU A 284 -20.69 -12.19 16.35
C LEU A 284 -21.18 -12.61 17.76
N PRO A 285 -20.88 -13.85 18.23
CA PRO A 285 -21.17 -14.30 19.58
C PRO A 285 -20.60 -13.33 20.63
N LYS A 286 -21.34 -13.14 21.73
CA LYS A 286 -20.88 -12.25 22.82
C LYS A 286 -19.75 -12.87 23.65
N GLU A 287 -19.82 -14.17 23.88
CA GLU A 287 -18.78 -14.92 24.60
C GLU A 287 -17.65 -15.27 23.64
N ARG A 288 -16.68 -14.39 23.56
CA ARG A 288 -15.46 -14.54 22.76
C ARG A 288 -14.33 -13.75 23.38
N GLN A 289 -13.10 -14.14 23.11
CA GLN A 289 -11.93 -13.31 23.36
C GLN A 289 -11.79 -12.27 22.24
N THR A 290 -11.58 -11.00 22.62
CA THR A 290 -11.37 -9.93 21.64
C THR A 290 -9.98 -9.32 21.79
N MET A 291 -9.28 -9.19 20.67
CA MET A 291 -7.95 -8.61 20.55
C MET A 291 -8.01 -7.39 19.65
N LEU A 292 -7.56 -6.24 20.13
CA LEU A 292 -7.52 -5.00 19.37
C LEU A 292 -6.08 -4.49 19.33
N PHE A 293 -5.50 -4.39 18.14
CA PHE A 293 -4.17 -3.84 17.92
C PHE A 293 -4.26 -2.53 17.12
N SER A 294 -3.59 -1.49 17.60
CA SER A 294 -3.55 -0.18 16.97
C SER A 294 -2.20 0.48 17.17
N ALA A 295 -1.80 1.36 16.25
CA ALA A 295 -0.60 2.19 16.43
C ALA A 295 -0.93 3.51 17.15
N THR A 296 -2.19 3.95 17.13
CA THR A 296 -2.61 5.23 17.71
C THR A 296 -3.77 5.03 18.69
N GLN A 297 -3.82 5.90 19.72
CA GLN A 297 -4.91 5.95 20.67
C GLN A 297 -5.81 7.14 20.34
N THR A 298 -7.03 6.88 19.92
CA THR A 298 -8.03 7.89 19.58
C THR A 298 -9.33 7.61 20.32
N LYS A 299 -10.18 8.64 20.49
CA LYS A 299 -11.52 8.46 21.04
C LYS A 299 -12.32 7.39 20.32
N GLN A 300 -12.20 7.32 19.00
CA GLN A 300 -12.89 6.30 18.19
C GLN A 300 -12.40 4.88 18.51
N ILE A 301 -11.11 4.70 18.80
CA ILE A 301 -10.56 3.42 19.26
C ILE A 301 -11.11 3.04 20.64
N GLU A 302 -11.20 4.01 21.56
CA GLU A 302 -11.81 3.77 22.87
C GLU A 302 -13.29 3.38 22.74
N ASP A 303 -14.06 4.05 21.89
CA ASP A 303 -15.47 3.73 21.66
C ASP A 303 -15.65 2.35 21.01
N LEU A 304 -14.75 1.98 20.09
CA LEU A 304 -14.70 0.65 19.51
C LEU A 304 -14.34 -0.42 20.55
N ALA A 305 -13.37 -0.14 21.40
CA ALA A 305 -12.97 -1.03 22.49
C ALA A 305 -14.16 -1.27 23.46
N ARG A 306 -14.87 -0.21 23.85
CA ARG A 306 -16.07 -0.31 24.70
C ARG A 306 -17.18 -1.17 24.06
N LEU A 307 -17.28 -1.14 22.73
CA LEU A 307 -18.30 -1.91 22.00
C LEU A 307 -17.93 -3.40 21.87
N SER A 308 -16.64 -3.72 21.75
CA SER A 308 -16.17 -5.04 21.32
C SER A 308 -15.45 -5.85 22.40
N ILE A 309 -14.95 -5.22 23.44
CA ILE A 309 -14.11 -5.78 24.50
C ILE A 309 -14.86 -5.85 25.82
N ASN A 310 -14.65 -6.91 26.58
CA ASN A 310 -15.20 -7.03 27.92
C ASN A 310 -14.30 -6.27 28.92
N PRO A 311 -14.77 -5.16 29.53
CA PRO A 311 -13.95 -4.34 30.41
C PRO A 311 -13.45 -5.05 31.67
N LYS A 312 -14.08 -6.17 32.07
CA LYS A 312 -13.68 -6.94 33.25
C LYS A 312 -12.46 -7.84 33.01
N THR A 313 -12.24 -8.27 31.78
CA THR A 313 -11.15 -9.18 31.39
C THR A 313 -10.05 -8.49 30.59
N ALA A 314 -10.28 -7.26 30.15
CA ALA A 314 -9.40 -6.51 29.27
C ALA A 314 -8.08 -6.15 29.94
N VAL A 315 -7.00 -6.35 29.19
CA VAL A 315 -5.65 -5.91 29.54
C VAL A 315 -5.21 -4.86 28.52
N TYR A 316 -4.73 -3.73 29.01
CA TYR A 316 -4.08 -2.74 28.17
C TYR A 316 -2.57 -2.97 28.18
N VAL A 317 -2.02 -3.16 26.99
CA VAL A 317 -0.58 -3.36 26.78
C VAL A 317 -0.07 -2.27 25.87
N GLU A 318 0.83 -1.46 26.41
CA GLU A 318 1.53 -0.44 25.65
C GLU A 318 3.02 -0.77 25.61
N VAL A 319 3.59 -0.65 24.43
CA VAL A 319 5.04 -0.67 24.24
C VAL A 319 5.46 0.77 24.02
N GLU A 320 5.84 1.41 25.12
CA GLU A 320 6.45 2.74 25.06
C GLU A 320 7.75 2.66 24.26
N SER A 321 7.94 3.54 23.30
CA SER A 321 9.26 3.85 22.80
C SER A 321 9.99 4.60 23.93
N GLU A 322 11.15 4.12 24.31
CA GLU A 322 12.01 4.75 25.33
C GLU A 322 12.33 6.21 24.97
N ASN A 323 12.19 6.56 23.70
CA ASN A 323 12.27 7.91 23.18
C ASN A 323 10.86 8.48 22.95
N LYS A 324 10.63 9.69 23.41
CA LYS A 324 9.38 10.47 23.22
C LYS A 324 9.05 10.78 21.76
N GLU A 325 9.90 10.38 20.81
CA GLU A 325 9.69 10.56 19.37
C GLU A 325 8.85 9.41 18.79
N ALA A 326 7.85 9.79 17.98
CA ALA A 326 6.91 8.84 17.37
C ALA A 326 7.55 7.96 16.27
N THR A 327 8.82 8.16 15.96
CA THR A 327 9.55 7.49 14.89
C THR A 327 10.69 6.61 15.41
N VAL A 328 11.15 5.68 14.57
CA VAL A 328 12.18 4.69 14.91
C VAL A 328 13.56 5.33 15.05
N GLU A 329 14.36 4.94 16.05
CA GLU A 329 15.67 5.54 16.40
C GLU A 329 16.70 5.64 15.25
N ASN A 330 16.70 4.73 14.29
CA ASN A 330 17.67 4.73 13.18
C ASN A 330 17.07 5.28 11.87
N LEU A 331 16.07 6.15 11.97
CA LEU A 331 15.43 6.78 10.83
C LEU A 331 15.96 8.21 10.65
N GLU A 332 16.77 8.43 9.61
CA GLU A 332 17.15 9.79 9.18
C GLU A 332 15.94 10.44 8.48
N GLN A 333 15.44 11.54 9.03
CA GLN A 333 14.24 12.22 8.54
C GLN A 333 14.56 13.66 8.14
N GLY A 334 14.12 14.03 6.96
CA GLY A 334 14.31 15.40 6.52
C GLY A 334 13.32 15.87 5.46
N TYR A 335 13.40 17.14 5.16
CA TYR A 335 12.62 17.77 4.10
C TYR A 335 13.51 18.59 3.19
N VAL A 336 13.03 18.85 1.99
CA VAL A 336 13.65 19.75 1.03
C VAL A 336 12.60 20.75 0.57
N THR A 337 12.96 22.02 0.60
CA THR A 337 12.11 23.10 0.08
C THR A 337 12.45 23.33 -1.40
N CYS A 338 11.46 23.17 -2.27
CA CYS A 338 11.65 23.39 -3.71
C CYS A 338 10.41 24.05 -4.34
N PRO A 339 10.57 24.93 -5.33
CA PRO A 339 9.45 25.47 -6.08
C PRO A 339 8.68 24.38 -6.83
N SER A 340 7.38 24.59 -7.04
CA SER A 340 6.50 23.61 -7.68
C SER A 340 7.00 23.14 -9.05
N ASP A 341 7.58 24.03 -9.88
CA ASP A 341 8.12 23.71 -11.20
C ASP A 341 9.35 22.79 -11.16
N LYS A 342 10.05 22.70 -10.02
CA LYS A 342 11.25 21.88 -9.83
C LYS A 342 11.00 20.53 -9.17
N ARG A 343 9.80 20.30 -8.63
CA ARG A 343 9.50 19.06 -7.88
C ARG A 343 9.77 17.80 -8.69
N PHE A 344 9.25 17.71 -9.91
CA PHE A 344 9.48 16.54 -10.78
C PHE A 344 10.96 16.38 -11.15
N LEU A 345 11.65 17.48 -11.49
CA LEU A 345 13.08 17.46 -11.84
C LEU A 345 13.95 16.99 -10.68
N LEU A 346 13.58 17.37 -9.46
CA LEU A 346 14.24 16.92 -8.23
C LEU A 346 14.05 15.42 -8.03
N LEU A 347 12.81 14.92 -8.15
CA LEU A 347 12.51 13.49 -8.08
C LEU A 347 13.28 12.71 -9.15
N PHE A 348 13.24 13.17 -10.40
CA PHE A 348 13.97 12.56 -11.51
C PHE A 348 15.46 12.46 -11.21
N THR A 349 16.06 13.57 -10.75
CA THR A 349 17.48 13.62 -10.40
C THR A 349 17.83 12.67 -9.26
N PHE A 350 16.97 12.62 -8.24
CA PHE A 350 17.14 11.73 -7.10
C PHE A 350 17.09 10.26 -7.52
N LEU A 351 16.08 9.85 -8.28
CA LEU A 351 15.93 8.47 -8.76
C LEU A 351 17.09 8.06 -9.68
N LYS A 352 17.54 8.95 -10.55
CA LYS A 352 18.70 8.71 -11.42
C LYS A 352 19.98 8.44 -10.63
N LYS A 353 20.20 9.15 -9.51
CA LYS A 353 21.37 8.96 -8.65
C LYS A 353 21.27 7.69 -7.79
N ASN A 354 20.09 7.31 -7.40
CA ASN A 354 19.86 6.22 -6.45
C ASN A 354 19.31 4.93 -7.11
N LYS A 355 19.71 4.62 -8.34
CA LYS A 355 19.24 3.46 -9.11
C LYS A 355 19.44 2.09 -8.41
N ASN A 356 20.45 2.01 -7.53
CA ASN A 356 20.82 0.78 -6.83
C ASN A 356 20.16 0.68 -5.44
N LYS A 357 19.15 1.50 -5.18
CA LYS A 357 18.44 1.55 -3.90
C LYS A 357 17.00 1.06 -4.04
N LYS A 358 16.42 0.61 -2.94
CA LYS A 358 15.00 0.27 -2.83
C LYS A 358 14.25 1.47 -2.31
N ILE A 359 13.39 2.06 -3.15
CA ILE A 359 12.78 3.37 -2.91
C ILE A 359 11.26 3.26 -3.00
N MET A 360 10.56 3.86 -2.05
CA MET A 360 9.12 4.10 -2.15
C MET A 360 8.86 5.61 -2.29
N VAL A 361 7.99 5.96 -3.25
CA VAL A 361 7.60 7.36 -3.52
C VAL A 361 6.09 7.50 -3.31
N PHE A 362 5.69 8.32 -2.37
CA PHE A 362 4.29 8.59 -2.06
C PHE A 362 3.77 9.82 -2.80
N LEU A 363 2.66 9.65 -3.50
CA LEU A 363 1.94 10.68 -4.23
C LEU A 363 0.48 10.75 -3.76
N SER A 364 -0.12 11.95 -3.83
CA SER A 364 -1.45 12.22 -3.29
C SER A 364 -2.61 11.58 -4.07
N SER A 365 -2.43 11.25 -5.35
CA SER A 365 -3.53 10.76 -6.18
C SER A 365 -3.17 9.57 -7.08
N CYS A 366 -4.17 8.72 -7.35
CA CYS A 366 -4.03 7.58 -8.26
C CYS A 366 -3.58 7.99 -9.68
N ASN A 367 -4.07 9.13 -10.18
CA ASN A 367 -3.70 9.61 -11.51
C ASN A 367 -2.28 10.19 -11.53
N SER A 368 -1.82 10.83 -10.43
CA SER A 368 -0.42 11.24 -10.28
C SER A 368 0.52 10.03 -10.30
N VAL A 369 0.21 8.97 -9.54
CA VAL A 369 0.99 7.73 -9.57
C VAL A 369 1.06 7.16 -10.98
N LYS A 370 -0.08 7.01 -11.65
CA LYS A 370 -0.16 6.48 -13.02
C LYS A 370 0.70 7.28 -13.99
N PHE A 371 0.51 8.61 -14.03
CA PHE A 371 1.24 9.50 -14.93
C PHE A 371 2.74 9.45 -14.71
N HIS A 372 3.21 9.62 -13.46
CA HIS A 372 4.63 9.61 -13.16
C HIS A 372 5.27 8.24 -13.44
N ALA A 373 4.54 7.14 -13.21
CA ALA A 373 5.03 5.81 -13.54
C ALA A 373 5.14 5.61 -15.05
N GLU A 374 4.14 6.00 -15.83
CA GLU A 374 4.19 5.94 -17.29
C GLU A 374 5.32 6.80 -17.86
N LEU A 375 5.46 8.04 -17.36
CA LEU A 375 6.50 8.96 -17.77
C LEU A 375 7.90 8.44 -17.46
N LEU A 376 8.16 8.01 -16.22
CA LEU A 376 9.47 7.51 -15.79
C LEU A 376 9.87 6.24 -16.54
N ASN A 377 8.94 5.30 -16.72
CA ASN A 377 9.19 4.11 -17.53
C ASN A 377 9.45 4.43 -19.00
N TYR A 378 8.77 5.46 -19.56
CA TYR A 378 8.99 5.90 -20.93
C TYR A 378 10.40 6.50 -21.15
N ILE A 379 10.97 7.13 -20.12
CA ILE A 379 12.33 7.73 -20.18
C ILE A 379 13.39 6.83 -19.54
N ASP A 380 13.20 5.50 -19.58
CA ASP A 380 14.15 4.47 -19.14
C ASP A 380 14.54 4.55 -17.65
N ILE A 381 13.66 5.05 -16.79
CA ILE A 381 13.77 4.90 -15.35
C ILE A 381 12.70 3.87 -14.91
N PRO A 382 13.10 2.61 -14.72
CA PRO A 382 12.15 1.56 -14.40
C PRO A 382 11.54 1.77 -13.02
N VAL A 383 10.22 1.88 -12.96
CA VAL A 383 9.45 2.03 -11.73
C VAL A 383 8.23 1.11 -11.73
N LEU A 384 7.84 0.68 -10.56
CA LEU A 384 6.60 -0.04 -10.29
C LEU A 384 5.54 0.95 -9.79
N ASP A 385 4.26 0.59 -9.94
CA ASP A 385 3.16 1.45 -9.52
C ASP A 385 2.08 0.69 -8.74
N ILE A 386 1.63 1.25 -7.59
CA ILE A 386 0.50 0.73 -6.81
C ILE A 386 -0.45 1.86 -6.43
N HIS A 387 -1.72 1.74 -6.82
CA HIS A 387 -2.77 2.68 -6.43
C HIS A 387 -4.17 2.04 -6.42
N GLY A 388 -5.13 2.67 -5.73
CA GLY A 388 -6.45 2.10 -5.46
C GLY A 388 -7.33 1.79 -6.67
N ARG A 389 -7.07 2.42 -7.84
CA ARG A 389 -7.84 2.17 -9.08
C ARG A 389 -7.36 0.99 -9.90
N GLN A 390 -6.26 0.32 -9.50
CA GLN A 390 -5.76 -0.87 -10.19
C GLN A 390 -6.58 -2.11 -9.82
N LYS A 391 -6.64 -3.07 -10.77
CA LYS A 391 -7.17 -4.41 -10.48
C LYS A 391 -6.36 -5.06 -9.36
N GLN A 392 -7.02 -5.83 -8.49
CA GLN A 392 -6.38 -6.44 -7.32
C GLN A 392 -5.21 -7.37 -7.72
N VAL A 393 -5.38 -8.16 -8.76
CA VAL A 393 -4.31 -9.04 -9.27
C VAL A 393 -3.04 -8.25 -9.60
N LYS A 394 -3.15 -7.13 -10.34
CA LYS A 394 -1.99 -6.28 -10.66
C LYS A 394 -1.34 -5.73 -9.38
N ARG A 395 -2.15 -5.26 -8.41
CA ARG A 395 -1.64 -4.73 -7.13
C ARG A 395 -0.85 -5.80 -6.36
N THR A 396 -1.41 -6.99 -6.27
CA THR A 396 -0.79 -8.14 -5.59
C THR A 396 0.52 -8.53 -6.26
N THR A 397 0.53 -8.71 -7.58
CA THR A 397 1.74 -9.06 -8.35
C THR A 397 2.83 -8.00 -8.18
N THR A 398 2.48 -6.72 -8.35
CA THR A 398 3.44 -5.61 -8.19
C THR A 398 4.00 -5.55 -6.77
N PHE A 399 3.15 -5.77 -5.77
CA PHE A 399 3.57 -5.80 -4.37
C PHE A 399 4.62 -6.87 -4.10
N PHE A 400 4.35 -8.13 -4.48
CA PHE A 400 5.31 -9.22 -4.29
C PHE A 400 6.57 -9.03 -5.13
N GLN A 401 6.45 -8.48 -6.33
CA GLN A 401 7.62 -8.11 -7.15
C GLN A 401 8.51 -7.10 -6.43
N PHE A 402 7.92 -6.05 -5.84
CA PHE A 402 8.66 -5.06 -5.07
C PHE A 402 9.24 -5.64 -3.78
N GLN A 403 8.47 -6.47 -3.07
CA GLN A 403 8.90 -7.13 -1.83
C GLN A 403 10.16 -7.97 -2.04
N LYS A 404 10.19 -8.80 -3.09
CA LYS A 404 11.31 -9.69 -3.42
C LYS A 404 12.51 -8.98 -4.06
N ALA A 405 12.33 -7.79 -4.59
CA ALA A 405 13.40 -7.05 -5.25
C ALA A 405 14.40 -6.49 -4.24
N LYS A 406 15.69 -6.63 -4.50
CA LYS A 406 16.76 -5.98 -3.73
C LYS A 406 16.86 -4.49 -4.07
N THR A 407 16.63 -4.13 -5.33
CA THR A 407 16.65 -2.74 -5.82
C THR A 407 15.44 -2.51 -6.70
N ALA A 408 14.60 -1.55 -6.35
CA ALA A 408 13.42 -1.16 -7.15
C ALA A 408 12.89 0.18 -6.67
N THR A 409 12.18 0.89 -7.54
CA THR A 409 11.42 2.09 -7.17
C THR A 409 9.94 1.80 -7.31
N LEU A 410 9.17 2.05 -6.24
CA LEU A 410 7.72 1.92 -6.21
C LEU A 410 7.08 3.29 -6.04
N LEU A 411 6.25 3.71 -7.00
CA LEU A 411 5.37 4.86 -6.87
C LEU A 411 4.01 4.40 -6.34
N CYS A 412 3.51 5.05 -5.29
CA CYS A 412 2.26 4.59 -4.67
C CYS A 412 1.47 5.73 -4.03
N THR A 413 0.18 5.46 -3.78
CA THR A 413 -0.64 6.25 -2.88
C THR A 413 -0.61 5.63 -1.48
N ASP A 414 -1.26 6.25 -0.50
CA ASP A 414 -1.36 5.75 0.89
C ASP A 414 -1.97 4.34 1.04
N VAL A 415 -2.50 3.78 -0.05
CA VAL A 415 -2.88 2.35 -0.10
C VAL A 415 -1.70 1.43 0.26
N ALA A 416 -0.46 1.85 -0.07
CA ALA A 416 0.76 1.11 0.28
C ALA A 416 1.46 1.64 1.54
N ALA A 417 0.89 2.66 2.22
CA ALA A 417 1.53 3.30 3.37
C ALA A 417 1.42 2.50 4.66
N ARG A 418 0.41 1.65 4.81
CA ARG A 418 0.11 0.96 6.06
C ARG A 418 0.03 -0.55 5.87
N GLY A 419 0.34 -1.28 6.93
CA GLY A 419 0.17 -2.72 7.03
C GLY A 419 1.11 -3.57 6.18
N LEU A 420 1.83 -3.01 5.22
CA LEU A 420 2.70 -3.78 4.36
C LEU A 420 4.07 -3.99 5.01
N ASP A 421 4.46 -5.24 5.17
CA ASP A 421 5.82 -5.59 5.56
C ASP A 421 6.68 -5.70 4.30
N ILE A 422 7.42 -4.62 4.03
CA ILE A 422 8.36 -4.54 2.92
C ILE A 422 9.75 -4.45 3.54
N PRO A 423 10.55 -5.51 3.46
CA PRO A 423 11.89 -5.48 4.03
C PRO A 423 12.83 -4.55 3.23
N GLU A 424 13.82 -4.03 3.92
CA GLU A 424 14.99 -3.36 3.32
C GLU A 424 14.67 -2.17 2.40
N VAL A 425 13.68 -1.33 2.74
CA VAL A 425 13.45 -0.08 2.01
C VAL A 425 14.47 0.96 2.46
N ASP A 426 15.35 1.40 1.56
CA ASP A 426 16.40 2.39 1.84
C ASP A 426 15.84 3.81 1.99
N TRP A 427 14.89 4.20 1.10
CA TRP A 427 14.35 5.54 1.05
C TRP A 427 12.82 5.59 0.97
N ILE A 428 12.25 6.44 1.79
CA ILE A 428 10.85 6.89 1.66
C ILE A 428 10.86 8.32 1.16
N ILE A 429 10.35 8.54 -0.04
CA ILE A 429 10.17 9.87 -0.61
C ILE A 429 8.69 10.24 -0.52
N GLN A 430 8.38 11.30 0.19
CA GLN A 430 7.04 11.87 0.20
C GLN A 430 7.03 13.02 -0.82
N PHE A 431 6.70 12.66 -2.06
CA PHE A 431 6.61 13.62 -3.17
C PHE A 431 5.49 14.62 -2.92
N ASP A 432 4.39 14.15 -2.38
CA ASP A 432 3.32 15.00 -1.84
C ASP A 432 3.22 14.78 -0.32
N PRO A 433 3.09 15.86 0.48
CA PRO A 433 2.85 15.75 1.91
C PRO A 433 1.60 14.91 2.22
N PRO A 434 1.57 14.21 3.36
CA PRO A 434 0.38 13.48 3.78
C PRO A 434 -0.72 14.43 4.27
N ASP A 435 -1.97 14.03 4.12
CA ASP A 435 -3.13 14.80 4.56
C ASP A 435 -3.22 14.92 6.10
N ASP A 436 -2.84 13.86 6.82
CA ASP A 436 -2.78 13.80 8.29
C ASP A 436 -1.34 13.50 8.75
N PRO A 437 -0.83 14.18 9.80
CA PRO A 437 0.47 13.90 10.38
C PRO A 437 0.68 12.43 10.80
N ARG A 438 -0.38 11.71 11.16
CA ARG A 438 -0.31 10.28 11.47
C ARG A 438 0.04 9.44 10.24
N GLU A 439 -0.42 9.85 9.06
CA GLU A 439 -0.02 9.22 7.80
C GLU A 439 1.49 9.33 7.56
N TYR A 440 2.11 10.45 7.97
CA TYR A 440 3.56 10.58 7.93
C TYR A 440 4.25 9.42 8.65
N ILE A 441 3.84 9.12 9.90
CA ILE A 441 4.41 8.02 10.70
C ILE A 441 4.23 6.68 9.97
N HIS A 442 3.07 6.44 9.39
CA HIS A 442 2.79 5.20 8.68
C HIS A 442 3.58 5.06 7.37
N ARG A 443 3.81 6.16 6.65
CA ARG A 443 4.66 6.17 5.44
C ARG A 443 6.12 5.88 5.80
N VAL A 444 6.68 6.61 6.75
CA VAL A 444 8.09 6.42 7.15
C VAL A 444 8.32 5.09 7.87
N GLY A 445 7.31 4.55 8.54
CA GLY A 445 7.33 3.20 9.13
C GLY A 445 7.45 2.06 8.10
N ARG A 446 7.65 2.34 6.79
CA ARG A 446 7.99 1.33 5.77
C ARG A 446 9.50 1.10 5.67
N THR A 447 10.32 1.96 6.22
CA THR A 447 11.77 1.81 6.30
C THR A 447 12.24 1.64 7.75
N ALA A 448 13.53 1.45 7.97
CA ALA A 448 14.16 1.25 9.28
C ALA A 448 13.52 0.12 10.11
N ARG A 449 13.10 -0.97 9.47
CA ARG A 449 12.43 -2.12 10.12
C ARG A 449 13.41 -3.15 10.64
N GLY A 450 12.98 -3.91 11.66
CA GLY A 450 13.78 -4.96 12.27
C GLY A 450 14.85 -4.44 13.24
N ALA A 451 15.64 -5.34 13.79
CA ALA A 451 16.63 -5.05 14.83
C ALA A 451 17.83 -4.20 14.36
N THR A 452 18.19 -4.30 13.09
CA THR A 452 19.35 -3.63 12.48
C THR A 452 18.97 -2.59 11.42
N GLY A 453 17.68 -2.39 11.16
CA GLY A 453 17.20 -1.57 10.06
C GLY A 453 17.56 -0.09 10.22
N SER A 454 18.31 0.48 9.27
CA SER A 454 18.48 1.91 9.08
C SER A 454 17.63 2.35 7.90
N GLY A 455 17.14 3.59 7.90
CA GLY A 455 16.30 4.09 6.82
C GLY A 455 16.34 5.60 6.70
N ARG A 456 15.87 6.08 5.55
CA ARG A 456 15.86 7.51 5.25
C ARG A 456 14.49 7.94 4.73
N ALA A 457 14.01 9.06 5.23
CA ALA A 457 12.78 9.67 4.77
C ALA A 457 13.03 11.12 4.32
N LEU A 458 12.52 11.46 3.14
CA LEU A 458 12.65 12.80 2.58
C LEU A 458 11.28 13.29 2.11
N MET A 459 10.86 14.46 2.60
CA MET A 459 9.61 15.10 2.21
C MET A 459 9.89 16.32 1.33
N PHE A 460 9.14 16.44 0.23
CA PHE A 460 9.20 17.62 -0.63
C PHE A 460 8.14 18.62 -0.21
N LEU A 461 8.55 19.84 0.04
CA LEU A 461 7.65 20.95 0.38
C LEU A 461 7.89 22.13 -0.55
N THR A 462 6.84 22.84 -0.89
CA THR A 462 6.98 24.19 -1.44
C THR A 462 7.23 25.19 -0.30
N PRO A 463 7.74 26.39 -0.57
CA PRO A 463 7.93 27.41 0.45
C PRO A 463 6.66 27.72 1.26
N GLN A 464 5.48 27.66 0.62
CA GLN A 464 4.18 27.89 1.25
C GLN A 464 3.77 26.75 2.19
N GLU A 465 4.21 25.51 1.90
CA GLU A 465 3.84 24.30 2.65
C GLU A 465 4.69 24.09 3.91
N THR A 466 5.73 24.90 4.15
CA THR A 466 6.63 24.75 5.32
C THR A 466 5.91 24.85 6.67
N GLY A 467 4.74 25.51 6.71
CA GLY A 467 3.86 25.53 7.89
C GLY A 467 3.46 24.13 8.37
N PHE A 468 3.47 23.13 7.49
CA PHE A 468 3.16 21.73 7.82
C PHE A 468 4.15 21.11 8.81
N LEU A 469 5.40 21.58 8.85
CA LEU A 469 6.42 21.11 9.79
C LEU A 469 6.01 21.38 11.25
N ARG A 470 5.45 22.56 11.53
CA ARG A 470 4.95 22.91 12.86
C ARG A 470 3.78 22.01 13.25
N TYR A 471 2.92 21.69 12.29
CA TYR A 471 1.80 20.81 12.50
C TYR A 471 2.23 19.35 12.75
N LEU A 472 3.25 18.87 12.03
CA LEU A 472 3.90 17.58 12.27
C LEU A 472 4.49 17.50 13.68
N GLN A 473 5.22 18.53 14.11
CA GLN A 473 5.80 18.57 15.45
C GLN A 473 4.70 18.56 16.54
N ALA A 474 3.66 19.38 16.36
CA ALA A 474 2.59 19.49 17.37
C ALA A 474 1.75 18.22 17.51
N LYS A 475 1.41 17.56 16.40
CA LYS A 475 0.47 16.41 16.37
C LYS A 475 1.16 15.05 16.37
N ALA A 476 2.27 14.92 15.67
CA ALA A 476 3.00 13.66 15.49
C ALA A 476 4.31 13.62 16.31
N LYS A 477 4.71 14.71 16.97
CA LYS A 477 5.98 14.84 17.72
C LYS A 477 7.21 14.45 16.87
N VAL A 478 7.16 14.80 15.59
CA VAL A 478 8.23 14.54 14.64
C VAL A 478 8.91 15.85 14.25
N THR A 479 10.23 15.86 14.32
CA THR A 479 11.07 16.98 13.87
C THR A 479 11.86 16.52 12.66
N LEU A 480 11.85 17.33 11.59
CA LEU A 480 12.55 17.04 10.35
C LEU A 480 13.74 17.98 10.17
N ASN A 481 14.85 17.42 9.70
CA ASN A 481 16.03 18.19 9.33
C ASN A 481 15.87 18.77 7.92
N GLU A 482 16.30 20.00 7.71
CA GLU A 482 16.32 20.58 6.38
C GLU A 482 17.51 20.04 5.58
N TYR A 483 17.23 19.57 4.37
CA TYR A 483 18.27 19.19 3.41
C TYR A 483 18.31 20.21 2.29
N GLU A 484 19.44 20.88 2.17
CA GLU A 484 19.70 21.75 1.03
C GLU A 484 20.04 20.92 -0.21
N PHE A 485 19.28 21.09 -1.27
CA PHE A 485 19.60 20.51 -2.57
C PHE A 485 20.02 21.62 -3.53
N PRO A 486 21.31 21.71 -3.87
CA PRO A 486 21.80 22.76 -4.77
C PRO A 486 21.05 22.72 -6.11
N THR A 487 20.42 23.81 -6.49
CA THR A 487 19.64 23.92 -7.73
C THR A 487 20.48 23.62 -8.98
N SER A 488 21.81 23.90 -8.93
CA SER A 488 22.77 23.56 -9.98
C SER A 488 22.92 22.05 -10.23
N LYS A 489 22.58 21.20 -9.25
CA LYS A 489 22.64 19.74 -9.36
C LYS A 489 21.33 19.12 -9.87
N ILE A 490 20.28 19.90 -10.03
CA ILE A 490 19.01 19.46 -10.62
C ILE A 490 19.22 19.29 -12.13
N ALA A 491 18.80 18.15 -12.68
CA ALA A 491 18.90 17.90 -14.10
C ALA A 491 18.05 18.91 -14.90
N ASN A 492 18.69 19.58 -15.86
CA ASN A 492 18.00 20.53 -16.73
C ASN A 492 17.33 19.82 -17.92
N VAL A 493 16.21 19.15 -17.64
CA VAL A 493 15.44 18.38 -18.65
C VAL A 493 14.02 18.93 -18.85
N GLN A 494 13.76 20.16 -18.42
CA GLN A 494 12.42 20.76 -18.49
C GLN A 494 11.91 20.88 -19.92
N SER A 495 12.75 21.33 -20.85
CA SER A 495 12.36 21.48 -22.26
C SER A 495 12.07 20.13 -22.94
N GLN A 496 12.86 19.09 -22.59
CA GLN A 496 12.62 17.73 -23.06
C GLN A 496 11.30 17.19 -22.52
N LEU A 497 10.99 17.40 -21.22
CA LEU A 497 9.74 17.03 -20.61
C LEU A 497 8.55 17.68 -21.33
N GLN A 498 8.59 18.98 -21.56
CA GLN A 498 7.53 19.73 -22.25
C GLN A 498 7.32 19.20 -23.67
N SER A 499 8.41 19.07 -24.45
CA SER A 499 8.33 18.52 -25.80
C SER A 499 7.79 17.09 -25.84
N LEU A 500 8.12 16.25 -24.85
CA LEU A 500 7.62 14.90 -24.74
C LEU A 500 6.10 14.87 -24.46
N ILE A 501 5.62 15.68 -23.51
CA ILE A 501 4.21 15.76 -23.16
C ILE A 501 3.39 16.36 -24.32
N GLU A 502 3.94 17.33 -25.06
CA GLU A 502 3.29 17.90 -26.23
C GLU A 502 3.12 16.88 -27.38
N LYS A 503 4.16 16.09 -27.65
CA LYS A 503 4.19 15.17 -28.80
C LYS A 503 3.49 13.84 -28.53
N ASN A 504 3.42 13.38 -27.28
CA ASN A 504 2.85 12.09 -26.93
C ASN A 504 1.42 12.25 -26.42
N TYR A 505 0.45 11.85 -27.24
CA TYR A 505 -0.99 11.95 -26.92
C TYR A 505 -1.35 11.25 -25.59
N TYR A 506 -0.82 10.03 -25.35
CA TYR A 506 -1.16 9.26 -24.16
C TYR A 506 -0.58 9.90 -22.89
N LEU A 507 0.68 10.31 -22.93
CA LEU A 507 1.30 11.03 -21.80
C LEU A 507 0.64 12.38 -21.56
N ASN A 508 0.23 13.13 -22.61
CA ASN A 508 -0.51 14.37 -22.46
C ASN A 508 -1.86 14.15 -21.76
N LYS A 509 -2.60 13.11 -22.16
CA LYS A 509 -3.88 12.77 -21.54
C LYS A 509 -3.70 12.42 -20.05
N THR A 510 -2.76 11.53 -19.72
CA THR A 510 -2.52 11.14 -18.33
C THR A 510 -1.94 12.28 -17.51
N ALA A 511 -1.12 13.16 -18.09
CA ALA A 511 -0.65 14.39 -17.45
C ALA A 511 -1.78 15.34 -17.06
N ARG A 512 -2.77 15.55 -17.95
CA ARG A 512 -3.97 16.37 -17.67
C ARG A 512 -4.82 15.79 -16.53
N GLU A 513 -5.03 14.47 -16.55
CA GLU A 513 -5.75 13.77 -15.48
C GLU A 513 -5.01 13.87 -14.15
N ALA A 514 -3.67 13.74 -14.17
CA ALA A 514 -2.82 13.85 -13.00
C ALA A 514 -2.81 15.28 -12.43
N TYR A 515 -2.62 16.29 -13.28
CA TYR A 515 -2.67 17.70 -12.89
C TYR A 515 -4.01 18.06 -12.21
N ARG A 516 -5.14 17.68 -12.85
CA ARG A 516 -6.46 17.87 -12.25
C ARG A 516 -6.60 17.19 -10.90
N SER A 517 -6.16 15.93 -10.81
CA SER A 517 -6.27 15.15 -9.57
C SER A 517 -5.35 15.68 -8.46
N TYR A 518 -4.19 16.21 -8.81
CA TYR A 518 -3.29 16.88 -7.88
C TYR A 518 -3.95 18.11 -7.27
N LEU A 519 -4.53 19.00 -8.09
CA LEU A 519 -5.23 20.19 -7.61
C LEU A 519 -6.43 19.84 -6.73
N LEU A 520 -7.19 18.81 -7.09
CA LEU A 520 -8.32 18.34 -6.27
C LEU A 520 -7.85 17.77 -4.93
N ALA A 521 -6.76 16.98 -4.91
CA ALA A 521 -6.18 16.47 -3.68
C ALA A 521 -5.66 17.61 -2.80
N TYR A 522 -4.96 18.58 -3.39
CA TYR A 522 -4.46 19.76 -2.70
C TYR A 522 -5.60 20.58 -2.06
N ALA A 523 -6.68 20.81 -2.79
CA ALA A 523 -7.85 21.53 -2.30
C ALA A 523 -8.66 20.77 -1.24
N SER A 524 -8.57 19.44 -1.21
CA SER A 524 -9.25 18.59 -0.21
C SER A 524 -8.42 18.37 1.04
N HIS A 525 -7.17 18.90 1.09
CA HIS A 525 -6.27 18.71 2.21
C HIS A 525 -6.90 19.19 3.52
N SER A 526 -6.70 18.45 4.61
CA SER A 526 -7.28 18.76 5.93
C SER A 526 -6.77 20.10 6.49
N GLN A 527 -5.52 20.46 6.20
CA GLN A 527 -4.85 21.68 6.65
C GLN A 527 -4.97 22.79 5.60
N ARG A 528 -6.17 23.34 5.44
CA ARG A 528 -6.48 24.35 4.42
C ARG A 528 -5.76 25.70 4.63
N ASP A 529 -5.33 25.98 5.84
CA ASP A 529 -4.58 27.20 6.17
C ASP A 529 -3.11 27.14 5.68
N ILE A 530 -2.62 25.93 5.38
CA ILE A 530 -1.28 25.68 4.84
C ILE A 530 -1.36 25.33 3.36
N PHE A 531 -2.34 24.51 2.99
CA PHE A 531 -2.56 24.02 1.62
C PHE A 531 -3.75 24.76 0.98
N ASP A 532 -3.55 26.06 0.71
CA ASP A 532 -4.57 26.85 0.00
C ASP A 532 -4.32 26.77 -1.52
N VAL A 533 -5.26 26.16 -2.22
CA VAL A 533 -5.20 26.03 -3.70
C VAL A 533 -5.24 27.38 -4.41
N HIS A 534 -5.76 28.43 -3.77
CA HIS A 534 -5.83 29.79 -4.34
C HIS A 534 -4.49 30.53 -4.29
N GLU A 535 -3.59 30.13 -3.39
CA GLU A 535 -2.23 30.65 -3.28
C GLU A 535 -1.21 29.85 -4.11
N LEU A 536 -1.66 28.73 -4.70
CA LEU A 536 -0.81 27.84 -5.47
C LEU A 536 -0.50 28.44 -6.86
N ASP A 537 0.79 28.53 -7.22
CA ASP A 537 1.20 28.94 -8.57
C ASP A 537 0.88 27.84 -9.60
N LEU A 538 -0.29 27.99 -10.25
CA LEU A 538 -0.80 27.03 -11.25
C LEU A 538 0.13 26.92 -12.48
N GLN A 539 0.90 27.98 -12.81
CA GLN A 539 1.86 27.97 -13.90
C GLN A 539 3.06 27.09 -13.55
N ALA A 540 3.60 27.26 -12.34
CA ALA A 540 4.70 26.44 -11.84
C ALA A 540 4.28 24.96 -11.69
N VAL A 541 3.09 24.70 -11.16
CA VAL A 541 2.53 23.34 -11.10
C VAL A 541 2.33 22.76 -12.51
N GLY A 542 1.78 23.53 -13.45
CA GLY A 542 1.64 23.09 -14.85
C GLY A 542 2.98 22.68 -15.46
N LYS A 543 4.04 23.45 -15.22
CA LYS A 543 5.40 23.14 -15.68
C LYS A 543 5.92 21.83 -15.08
N ALA A 544 5.61 21.52 -13.80
CA ALA A 544 6.01 20.26 -13.18
C ALA A 544 5.40 19.04 -13.88
N PHE A 545 4.18 19.17 -14.43
CA PHE A 545 3.52 18.14 -15.24
C PHE A 545 3.91 18.19 -16.73
N GLY A 546 4.85 19.05 -17.12
CA GLY A 546 5.34 19.17 -18.49
C GLY A 546 4.46 20.03 -19.41
N PHE A 547 3.58 20.87 -18.89
CA PHE A 547 2.78 21.79 -19.68
C PHE A 547 3.48 23.14 -19.87
N THR A 548 3.41 23.67 -21.06
CA THR A 548 3.82 25.05 -21.38
C THR A 548 2.83 26.06 -20.80
N SER A 549 1.53 25.75 -20.92
CA SER A 549 0.44 26.47 -20.27
C SER A 549 -0.43 25.48 -19.50
N PRO A 550 -0.83 25.80 -18.26
CA PRO A 550 -1.62 24.89 -17.45
C PRO A 550 -2.97 24.58 -18.10
N PRO A 551 -3.40 23.30 -18.11
CA PRO A 551 -4.74 22.96 -18.63
C PRO A 551 -5.83 23.63 -17.80
N ARG A 552 -6.92 24.02 -18.45
CA ARG A 552 -8.12 24.50 -17.74
C ARG A 552 -8.70 23.37 -16.89
N VAL A 553 -8.93 23.63 -15.62
CA VAL A 553 -9.54 22.71 -14.67
C VAL A 553 -10.72 23.43 -14.03
N ASP A 554 -11.92 22.89 -14.22
CA ASP A 554 -13.10 23.34 -13.49
C ASP A 554 -12.99 22.80 -12.04
N LEU A 555 -12.46 23.62 -11.18
CA LEU A 555 -12.44 23.39 -9.76
C LEU A 555 -13.73 24.00 -9.21
N ALA A 556 -14.72 23.19 -8.86
CA ALA A 556 -15.95 23.64 -8.23
C ALA A 556 -15.68 24.09 -6.79
N PHE A 557 -14.92 25.18 -6.63
CA PHE A 557 -14.66 25.79 -5.32
C PHE A 557 -15.67 26.87 -5.05
N SER A 558 -16.41 26.75 -3.96
CA SER A 558 -17.13 27.89 -3.38
C SER A 558 -16.11 28.90 -2.92
N ALA A 559 -15.96 30.01 -3.65
CA ALA A 559 -15.15 31.13 -3.22
C ALA A 559 -15.51 31.50 -1.77
N ARG A 560 -14.51 31.52 -0.88
CA ARG A 560 -14.61 32.01 0.49
C ARG A 560 -14.91 33.51 0.47
N GLY A 561 -16.07 33.95 0.00
CA GLY A 561 -16.32 35.40 -0.10
C GLY A 561 -17.76 35.85 -0.22
N ASN A 562 -18.74 35.00 -0.37
CA ASN A 562 -20.09 35.51 -0.63
C ASN A 562 -21.24 34.75 0.04
N LYS A 563 -21.07 34.41 1.34
CA LYS A 563 -22.25 33.94 2.13
C LYS A 563 -23.32 35.04 2.32
N ARG A 564 -23.01 36.32 2.11
CA ARG A 564 -23.97 37.41 2.21
C ARG A 564 -24.82 37.59 0.94
N ASN A 565 -24.28 37.30 -0.26
CA ASN A 565 -25.01 37.47 -1.51
C ASN A 565 -25.76 36.21 -1.98
N ALA A 566 -25.41 35.03 -1.51
CA ALA A 566 -26.12 33.79 -1.84
C ALA A 566 -27.55 33.72 -1.25
N LYS A 567 -27.80 34.38 -0.11
CA LYS A 567 -29.14 34.45 0.46
C LYS A 567 -30.09 35.41 -0.30
N SER A 568 -29.53 36.36 -1.06
CA SER A 568 -30.33 37.31 -1.88
C SER A 568 -30.70 36.74 -3.25
N MET A 569 -29.85 35.84 -3.81
CA MET A 569 -30.15 35.21 -5.11
C MET A 569 -31.15 34.05 -5.02
N THR A 570 -31.19 33.33 -3.91
CA THR A 570 -32.13 32.19 -3.74
C THR A 570 -33.57 32.62 -3.59
N ASN A 571 -33.85 33.88 -3.17
CA ASN A 571 -35.23 34.39 -3.08
C ASN A 571 -35.77 35.02 -4.40
N LYS A 572 -34.90 35.37 -5.38
CA LYS A 572 -35.35 35.86 -6.69
C LYS A 572 -35.61 34.74 -7.71
N GLN A 573 -35.04 33.56 -7.52
CA GLN A 573 -35.27 32.42 -8.44
C GLN A 573 -36.44 31.50 -8.02
N LYS A 574 -36.95 31.61 -6.79
CA LYS A 574 -38.13 30.82 -6.37
C LYS A 574 -39.46 31.22 -6.99
N ASN A 575 -39.54 32.40 -7.61
CA ASN A 575 -40.81 32.90 -8.19
C ASN A 575 -40.92 32.80 -9.74
N LYS A 576 -40.06 32.02 -10.42
CA LYS A 576 -40.10 31.98 -11.89
C LYS A 576 -40.15 30.61 -12.55
N HIS A 577 -40.37 29.51 -11.80
CA HIS A 577 -40.55 28.18 -12.40
C HIS A 577 -41.62 27.38 -11.65
N GLN A 578 -42.88 27.77 -11.84
CA GLN A 578 -44.00 26.82 -11.86
C GLN A 578 -44.21 26.44 -13.34
N GLY A 579 -43.64 25.33 -13.74
CA GLY A 579 -43.77 24.79 -15.08
C GLY A 579 -42.84 23.58 -15.24
N GLY A 580 -43.42 22.41 -15.13
CA GLY A 580 -43.03 21.08 -15.54
C GLY A 580 -41.53 20.78 -15.68
N THR A 581 -40.96 20.06 -14.74
CA THR A 581 -39.66 19.44 -14.95
C THR A 581 -39.70 17.98 -14.56
N SER A 582 -39.44 17.14 -15.55
CA SER A 582 -39.02 15.74 -15.35
C SER A 582 -37.70 15.72 -14.59
N GLY A 583 -37.74 15.61 -13.27
CA GLY A 583 -36.55 15.44 -12.46
C GLY A 583 -36.00 14.04 -12.62
N HIS A 584 -34.75 13.90 -13.03
CA HIS A 584 -34.03 12.64 -12.99
C HIS A 584 -33.81 12.22 -11.52
N SER A 585 -34.00 10.94 -11.22
CA SER A 585 -33.84 10.37 -9.87
C SER A 585 -32.39 10.40 -9.34
N PHE A 586 -31.43 10.82 -10.16
CA PHE A 586 -30.03 10.97 -9.81
C PHE A 586 -29.63 12.44 -9.80
N SER A 587 -29.08 12.90 -8.67
CA SER A 587 -28.53 14.26 -8.53
C SER A 587 -27.28 14.22 -7.66
N ALA A 588 -26.55 15.34 -7.60
CA ALA A 588 -25.38 15.47 -6.72
C ALA A 588 -25.72 15.25 -5.22
N SER A 589 -26.97 15.50 -4.83
CA SER A 589 -27.49 15.25 -3.48
C SER A 589 -28.10 13.86 -3.28
N ASN A 590 -28.28 13.08 -4.35
CA ASN A 590 -28.78 11.71 -4.31
C ASN A 590 -28.06 10.82 -5.34
N PRO A 591 -26.76 10.54 -5.12
CA PRO A 591 -25.94 9.80 -6.07
C PRO A 591 -26.31 8.32 -6.20
N PHE A 592 -27.16 7.80 -5.31
CA PHE A 592 -27.58 6.39 -5.33
C PHE A 592 -29.01 6.18 -5.84
N GLY A 593 -29.71 7.23 -6.27
CA GLY A 593 -31.02 7.13 -6.89
C GLY A 593 -32.10 6.46 -6.03
N LYS A 594 -32.03 6.57 -4.70
CA LYS A 594 -33.10 6.05 -3.83
C LYS A 594 -34.42 6.78 -4.13
N ARG A 595 -35.46 6.02 -4.44
CA ARG A 595 -36.79 6.56 -4.65
C ARG A 595 -37.42 7.01 -3.35
N GLU A 596 -37.98 8.19 -3.31
CA GLU A 596 -38.96 8.58 -2.31
C GLU A 596 -40.28 7.82 -2.61
N ASN A 597 -41.00 7.41 -1.55
CA ASN A 597 -42.23 6.60 -1.63
C ASN A 597 -43.38 7.24 -2.44
N SER A 598 -43.19 8.43 -2.98
CA SER A 598 -44.18 9.15 -3.79
C SER A 598 -44.02 9.00 -5.31
N ASP A 599 -42.94 8.35 -5.79
CA ASP A 599 -42.68 8.24 -7.23
C ASP A 599 -43.44 7.06 -7.85
N LYS A 600 -44.56 7.38 -8.53
CA LYS A 600 -45.48 6.42 -9.17
C LYS A 600 -45.06 5.99 -10.58
N ARG A 601 -43.87 6.34 -11.06
CA ARG A 601 -43.41 5.99 -12.41
C ARG A 601 -43.06 4.50 -12.49
N GLN A 602 -43.78 3.76 -13.34
CA GLN A 602 -43.43 2.38 -13.69
C GLN A 602 -42.26 2.36 -14.66
N PHE A 603 -41.33 1.40 -14.46
CA PHE A 603 -40.37 1.08 -15.49
C PHE A 603 -41.11 0.42 -16.66
N THR A 604 -41.03 0.99 -17.83
CA THR A 604 -41.15 0.26 -19.07
C THR A 604 -39.75 -0.11 -19.54
N TYR A 605 -39.60 -1.34 -19.96
CA TYR A 605 -38.40 -2.02 -20.40
C TYR A 605 -37.52 -1.24 -21.34
#